data_2fa5f838984da416798de0b4466fad2f
#
_entry.id   2fa5f838984da416798de0b4466fad2f
#
_cell.length_a   1.000
_cell.length_b   1.000
_cell.length_c   1.000
_cell.angle_alpha   90.00
_cell.angle_beta   90.00
_cell.angle_gamma   90.00
#
_symmetry.space_group_name_H-M   'P 1'
#
loop_
_entity.id
_entity.type
_entity.pdbx_description
1 polymer ?
#
loop_
_entity_poly.entity_id
_entity_poly.type
_entity_poly.pdbx_seq_one_letter_code
_entity_poly.pdbx_strand_id
1 'polypeptide(L)'
;MKDFLKKYNILPAPMEGVMRPAVMEVCNQLALSQVWVTPFFRVSESVPKVKELKKFLAPFQAPNIKVILQIMGTDAGKLAETALRGMEAAADGIDLNCGCPSNQVIRHGAGAGMWKDPDNTARIIEAVRNSVGSGFFSVKTRLGFNDFNEAPAVLKLWSNAAEVDMFTLHYRTAREGYLSVPGREERLREIKNHIAGNPLIFGNGNIESASEATDLCRRAGLDGTMVGRGFWRDPFIAVRHFDAERSSEAPDAKSAQLRLWQALEQLPYGKNWSIGSAIELASLILGSNSDEAKKLKSQAANK
;
A
#
# COMPACT_ATOMS: atom_id res chain seq x y z
N MET A 1 -2.64 5.89 -16.58
CA MET A 1 -2.15 5.56 -15.24
C MET A 1 -0.68 5.10 -15.25
N LYS A 2 -0.24 4.18 -16.10
CA LYS A 2 1.16 3.70 -16.11
C LYS A 2 2.19 4.82 -16.22
N ASP A 3 2.02 5.77 -17.16
CA ASP A 3 2.98 6.89 -17.32
C ASP A 3 2.98 7.83 -16.12
N PHE A 4 1.81 8.02 -15.49
CA PHE A 4 1.71 8.77 -14.23
C PHE A 4 2.51 8.10 -13.11
N LEU A 5 2.41 6.76 -12.98
CA LEU A 5 3.15 5.99 -11.98
C LEU A 5 4.66 5.90 -12.28
N LYS A 6 5.08 5.95 -13.54
CA LYS A 6 6.51 6.08 -13.88
C LYS A 6 7.09 7.42 -13.46
N LYS A 7 6.28 8.49 -13.55
CA LYS A 7 6.67 9.81 -13.05
C LYS A 7 6.68 9.86 -11.52
N TYR A 8 5.65 9.31 -10.86
CA TYR A 8 5.49 9.30 -9.40
C TYR A 8 5.78 7.90 -8.85
N ASN A 9 7.03 7.47 -8.93
CA ASN A 9 7.44 6.08 -8.71
C ASN A 9 7.89 5.74 -7.27
N ILE A 10 7.65 6.63 -6.29
CA ILE A 10 7.71 6.32 -4.85
C ILE A 10 6.30 6.49 -4.28
N LEU A 11 5.63 5.38 -3.98
CA LEU A 11 4.26 5.37 -3.50
C LEU A 11 4.19 5.07 -2.01
N PRO A 12 3.32 5.73 -1.24
CA PRO A 12 2.96 5.28 0.09
C PRO A 12 2.29 3.91 0.05
N ALA A 13 2.73 2.99 0.89
CA ALA A 13 2.11 1.67 1.00
C ALA A 13 0.79 1.76 1.77
N PRO A 14 -0.24 0.99 1.36
CA PRO A 14 -1.48 0.87 2.12
C PRO A 14 -1.22 0.29 3.51
N MET A 15 -1.70 0.99 4.54
CA MET A 15 -1.52 0.59 5.95
C MET A 15 -2.85 0.70 6.68
N GLU A 16 -3.49 -0.47 6.94
CA GLU A 16 -4.71 -0.54 7.72
C GLU A 16 -4.47 -0.05 9.15
N GLY A 17 -5.44 0.63 9.74
CA GLY A 17 -5.33 1.23 11.07
C GLY A 17 -4.59 2.56 11.10
N VAL A 18 -3.72 2.85 10.14
CA VAL A 18 -2.92 4.08 10.04
C VAL A 18 -3.59 5.11 9.13
N MET A 19 -3.93 4.73 7.90
CA MET A 19 -4.52 5.62 6.88
C MET A 19 -6.02 5.83 7.15
N ARG A 20 -6.33 6.49 8.26
CA ARG A 20 -7.70 6.81 8.69
C ARG A 20 -8.17 8.09 8.00
N PRO A 21 -9.50 8.32 7.88
CA PRO A 21 -10.05 9.49 7.19
C PRO A 21 -9.39 10.82 7.60
N ALA A 22 -9.36 11.11 8.89
CA ALA A 22 -8.76 12.36 9.40
C ALA A 22 -7.26 12.48 9.12
N VAL A 23 -6.52 11.37 9.14
CA VAL A 23 -5.09 11.34 8.80
C VAL A 23 -4.90 11.64 7.31
N MET A 24 -5.75 11.07 6.45
CA MET A 24 -5.66 11.29 5.01
C MET A 24 -6.01 12.74 4.61
N GLU A 25 -6.96 13.36 5.28
CA GLU A 25 -7.25 14.79 5.11
C GLU A 25 -6.01 15.65 5.36
N VAL A 26 -5.28 15.40 6.45
CA VAL A 26 -4.02 16.09 6.75
C VAL A 26 -2.94 15.78 5.70
N CYS A 27 -2.79 14.52 5.30
CA CYS A 27 -1.83 14.13 4.26
C CYS A 27 -2.12 14.84 2.92
N ASN A 28 -3.38 15.00 2.57
CA ASN A 28 -3.81 15.72 1.37
C ASN A 28 -3.59 17.24 1.49
N GLN A 29 -3.88 17.84 2.64
CA GLN A 29 -3.60 19.26 2.90
C GLN A 29 -2.10 19.57 2.80
N LEU A 30 -1.25 18.67 3.26
CA LEU A 30 0.21 18.78 3.16
C LEU A 30 0.72 18.34 1.77
N ALA A 31 -0.15 17.84 0.89
CA ALA A 31 0.16 17.33 -0.45
C ALA A 31 1.35 16.34 -0.45
N LEU A 32 1.29 15.33 0.43
CA LEU A 32 2.39 14.39 0.68
C LEU A 32 2.55 13.33 -0.41
N SER A 33 1.54 13.09 -1.23
CA SER A 33 1.57 12.13 -2.33
C SER A 33 0.64 12.55 -3.47
N GLN A 34 0.98 12.12 -4.69
CA GLN A 34 0.13 12.27 -5.88
C GLN A 34 -0.70 11.01 -6.15
N VAL A 35 -0.41 9.92 -5.45
CA VAL A 35 -1.11 8.64 -5.58
C VAL A 35 -1.33 8.02 -4.21
N TRP A 36 -2.56 7.65 -3.93
CA TRP A 36 -2.87 6.80 -2.77
C TRP A 36 -3.36 5.44 -3.23
N VAL A 37 -2.77 4.38 -2.66
CA VAL A 37 -3.38 3.06 -2.61
C VAL A 37 -4.07 2.95 -1.26
N THR A 38 -5.38 2.72 -1.25
CA THR A 38 -6.14 2.70 0.02
C THR A 38 -5.75 1.49 0.87
N PRO A 39 -5.96 1.52 2.20
CA PRO A 39 -6.09 0.28 2.96
C PRO A 39 -7.08 -0.65 2.28
N PHE A 40 -6.91 -1.95 2.46
CA PHE A 40 -7.78 -2.89 1.75
C PHE A 40 -9.24 -2.78 2.21
N PHE A 41 -10.15 -2.73 1.24
CA PHE A 41 -11.56 -2.96 1.47
C PHE A 41 -11.81 -4.47 1.53
N ARG A 42 -12.30 -4.97 2.67
CA ARG A 42 -12.55 -6.40 2.83
C ARG A 42 -13.86 -6.80 2.16
N VAL A 43 -13.78 -7.72 1.22
CA VAL A 43 -14.93 -8.33 0.52
C VAL A 43 -15.16 -9.71 1.13
N SER A 44 -16.26 -9.91 1.85
CA SER A 44 -16.58 -11.16 2.55
C SER A 44 -17.93 -11.72 2.14
N GLU A 45 -18.99 -11.42 2.89
CA GLU A 45 -20.31 -12.02 2.68
C GLU A 45 -21.08 -11.38 1.52
N SER A 46 -20.98 -10.08 1.35
CA SER A 46 -21.72 -9.32 0.34
C SER A 46 -20.82 -8.37 -0.45
N VAL A 47 -21.26 -8.06 -1.67
CA VAL A 47 -20.65 -7.02 -2.50
C VAL A 47 -21.08 -5.64 -2.00
N PRO A 48 -20.15 -4.71 -1.73
CA PRO A 48 -20.48 -3.39 -1.22
C PRO A 48 -21.26 -2.57 -2.26
N LYS A 49 -22.13 -1.68 -1.79
CA LYS A 49 -22.81 -0.71 -2.66
C LYS A 49 -21.84 0.37 -3.11
N VAL A 50 -22.05 0.94 -4.31
CA VAL A 50 -21.24 2.07 -4.82
C VAL A 50 -21.17 3.24 -3.83
N LYS A 51 -22.28 3.55 -3.12
CA LYS A 51 -22.31 4.59 -2.08
C LYS A 51 -21.33 4.31 -0.92
N GLU A 52 -21.18 3.05 -0.53
CA GLU A 52 -20.26 2.65 0.53
C GLU A 52 -18.81 2.83 0.08
N LEU A 53 -18.50 2.44 -1.15
CA LEU A 53 -17.18 2.64 -1.74
C LEU A 53 -16.85 4.12 -1.95
N LYS A 54 -17.81 4.95 -2.39
CA LYS A 54 -17.64 6.41 -2.44
C LYS A 54 -17.29 7.00 -1.08
N LYS A 55 -18.01 6.58 -0.02
CA LYS A 55 -17.72 7.02 1.35
C LYS A 55 -16.32 6.57 1.82
N PHE A 56 -15.90 5.36 1.44
CA PHE A 56 -14.59 4.82 1.79
C PHE A 56 -13.45 5.57 1.06
N LEU A 57 -13.66 5.93 -0.21
CA LEU A 57 -12.66 6.62 -1.04
C LEU A 57 -12.53 8.12 -0.72
N ALA A 58 -13.61 8.76 -0.27
CA ALA A 58 -13.68 10.21 -0.09
C ALA A 58 -12.49 10.84 0.67
N PRO A 59 -11.97 10.26 1.77
CA PRO A 59 -10.82 10.82 2.50
C PRO A 59 -9.51 10.83 1.71
N PHE A 60 -9.40 10.00 0.68
CA PHE A 60 -8.21 9.88 -0.16
C PHE A 60 -8.25 10.82 -1.37
N GLN A 61 -9.44 11.27 -1.74
CA GLN A 61 -9.67 12.08 -2.93
C GLN A 61 -9.33 13.55 -2.66
N ALA A 62 -8.51 14.12 -3.53
CA ALA A 62 -8.23 15.56 -3.60
C ALA A 62 -7.89 15.94 -5.05
N PRO A 63 -7.92 17.24 -5.43
CA PRO A 63 -7.54 17.65 -6.76
C PRO A 63 -6.14 17.14 -7.15
N ASN A 64 -6.03 16.61 -8.38
CA ASN A 64 -4.79 16.06 -8.95
C ASN A 64 -4.20 14.83 -8.24
N ILE A 65 -4.90 14.22 -7.29
CA ILE A 65 -4.49 12.97 -6.63
C ILE A 65 -5.19 11.80 -7.31
N LYS A 66 -4.43 10.74 -7.58
CA LYS A 66 -4.94 9.46 -8.06
C LYS A 66 -5.20 8.50 -6.90
N VAL A 67 -6.36 7.85 -6.90
CA VAL A 67 -6.76 6.92 -5.83
C VAL A 67 -7.00 5.53 -6.40
N ILE A 68 -6.19 4.57 -5.94
CA ILE A 68 -6.31 3.15 -6.29
C ILE A 68 -7.00 2.45 -5.13
N LEU A 69 -8.18 1.89 -5.37
CA LEU A 69 -8.93 1.11 -4.37
C LEU A 69 -8.28 -0.26 -4.21
N GLN A 70 -7.72 -0.54 -3.05
CA GLN A 70 -7.25 -1.90 -2.74
C GLN A 70 -8.41 -2.74 -2.20
N ILE A 71 -8.63 -3.92 -2.80
CA ILE A 71 -9.64 -4.90 -2.39
C ILE A 71 -8.97 -6.17 -1.90
N MET A 72 -9.63 -6.91 -1.00
CA MET A 72 -9.14 -8.17 -0.45
C MET A 72 -10.31 -9.13 -0.16
N GLY A 73 -10.18 -10.36 -0.60
CA GLY A 73 -11.18 -11.43 -0.42
C GLY A 73 -10.70 -12.72 -1.08
N THR A 74 -11.60 -13.69 -1.22
CA THR A 74 -11.31 -15.03 -1.79
C THR A 74 -12.32 -15.48 -2.83
N ASP A 75 -13.42 -14.75 -3.00
CA ASP A 75 -14.47 -15.06 -3.95
C ASP A 75 -14.28 -14.23 -5.24
N ALA A 76 -14.02 -14.89 -6.35
CA ALA A 76 -13.72 -14.25 -7.63
C ALA A 76 -14.87 -13.36 -8.13
N GLY A 77 -16.12 -13.83 -8.01
CA GLY A 77 -17.29 -13.09 -8.47
C GLY A 77 -17.54 -11.84 -7.65
N LYS A 78 -17.45 -11.94 -6.31
CA LYS A 78 -17.62 -10.78 -5.42
C LYS A 78 -16.50 -9.76 -5.57
N LEU A 79 -15.25 -10.21 -5.77
CA LEU A 79 -14.11 -9.32 -6.02
C LEU A 79 -14.24 -8.61 -7.36
N ALA A 80 -14.64 -9.32 -8.42
CA ALA A 80 -14.88 -8.75 -9.75
C ALA A 80 -15.99 -7.69 -9.71
N GLU A 81 -17.11 -7.99 -9.09
CA GLU A 81 -18.22 -7.04 -8.91
C GLU A 81 -17.81 -5.84 -8.05
N THR A 82 -17.04 -6.08 -6.96
CA THR A 82 -16.53 -4.98 -6.11
C THR A 82 -15.57 -4.09 -6.89
N ALA A 83 -14.73 -4.66 -7.74
CA ALA A 83 -13.81 -3.91 -8.59
C ALA A 83 -14.58 -3.00 -9.57
N LEU A 84 -15.60 -3.53 -10.25
CA LEU A 84 -16.48 -2.74 -11.12
C LEU A 84 -17.11 -1.57 -10.37
N ARG A 85 -17.74 -1.85 -9.22
CA ARG A 85 -18.35 -0.81 -8.37
C ARG A 85 -17.33 0.19 -7.81
N GLY A 86 -16.08 -0.22 -7.61
CA GLY A 86 -14.98 0.65 -7.25
C GLY A 86 -14.69 1.68 -8.33
N MET A 87 -14.66 1.26 -9.59
CA MET A 87 -14.50 2.16 -10.74
C MET A 87 -15.71 3.10 -10.86
N GLU A 88 -16.95 2.62 -10.67
CA GLU A 88 -18.17 3.44 -10.62
C GLU A 88 -18.16 4.42 -9.42
N ALA A 89 -17.46 4.10 -8.36
CA ALA A 89 -17.27 4.96 -7.20
C ALA A 89 -16.14 6.00 -7.39
N ALA A 90 -15.61 6.13 -8.61
CA ALA A 90 -14.55 7.05 -9.01
C ALA A 90 -13.15 6.72 -8.42
N ALA A 91 -12.84 5.43 -8.21
CA ALA A 91 -11.46 5.01 -8.09
C ALA A 91 -10.74 5.16 -9.44
N ASP A 92 -9.48 5.59 -9.44
CA ASP A 92 -8.64 5.68 -10.64
C ASP A 92 -8.04 4.32 -11.05
N GLY A 93 -8.19 3.31 -10.21
CA GLY A 93 -7.75 1.94 -10.45
C GLY A 93 -8.10 1.01 -9.28
N ILE A 94 -7.86 -0.27 -9.50
CA ILE A 94 -8.07 -1.34 -8.51
C ILE A 94 -6.75 -2.01 -8.20
N ASP A 95 -6.52 -2.35 -6.93
CA ASP A 95 -5.39 -3.16 -6.48
C ASP A 95 -5.90 -4.39 -5.71
N LEU A 96 -5.37 -5.56 -6.01
CA LEU A 96 -5.69 -6.81 -5.29
C LEU A 96 -4.63 -7.09 -4.23
N ASN A 97 -5.05 -7.22 -2.97
CA ASN A 97 -4.14 -7.57 -1.88
C ASN A 97 -3.92 -9.08 -1.79
N CYS A 98 -2.75 -9.54 -2.20
CA CYS A 98 -2.26 -10.92 -2.05
C CYS A 98 -1.07 -11.02 -1.07
N GLY A 99 -0.89 -10.02 -0.17
CA GLY A 99 0.32 -9.93 0.63
C GLY A 99 0.13 -9.67 2.14
N CYS A 100 -1.08 -9.39 2.63
CA CYS A 100 -1.30 -9.14 4.06
C CYS A 100 -0.98 -10.38 4.89
N PRO A 101 0.01 -10.33 5.83
CA PRO A 101 0.46 -11.51 6.59
C PRO A 101 -0.30 -11.69 7.90
N SER A 102 -1.38 -10.95 8.14
CA SER A 102 -2.17 -11.09 9.36
C SER A 102 -2.75 -12.50 9.49
N ASN A 103 -2.57 -13.14 10.65
CA ASN A 103 -3.09 -14.48 10.92
C ASN A 103 -4.60 -14.57 10.69
N GLN A 104 -5.35 -13.53 11.05
CA GLN A 104 -6.79 -13.46 10.82
C GLN A 104 -7.11 -13.48 9.33
N VAL A 105 -6.37 -12.74 8.50
CA VAL A 105 -6.55 -12.70 7.05
C VAL A 105 -6.19 -14.04 6.41
N ILE A 106 -5.04 -14.61 6.79
CA ILE A 106 -4.54 -15.89 6.29
C ILE A 106 -5.50 -17.06 6.61
N ARG A 107 -6.11 -17.07 7.81
CA ARG A 107 -7.09 -18.10 8.19
C ARG A 107 -8.31 -18.14 7.26
N HIS A 108 -8.67 -17.01 6.69
CA HIS A 108 -9.76 -16.91 5.71
C HIS A 108 -9.28 -17.06 4.26
N GLY A 109 -8.04 -17.47 4.03
CA GLY A 109 -7.48 -17.69 2.68
C GLY A 109 -7.15 -16.40 1.91
N ALA A 110 -7.38 -15.22 2.50
CA ALA A 110 -7.16 -13.92 1.84
C ALA A 110 -5.75 -13.36 2.08
N GLY A 111 -5.41 -12.28 1.41
CA GLY A 111 -4.10 -11.65 1.52
C GLY A 111 -2.97 -12.64 1.19
N ALA A 112 -1.99 -12.79 2.08
CA ALA A 112 -0.94 -13.78 1.88
C ALA A 112 -1.44 -15.23 1.88
N GLY A 113 -2.64 -15.50 2.40
CA GLY A 113 -3.30 -16.81 2.33
C GLY A 113 -3.60 -17.28 0.90
N MET A 114 -3.71 -16.35 -0.05
CA MET A 114 -3.95 -16.65 -1.47
C MET A 114 -2.80 -17.43 -2.12
N TRP A 115 -1.60 -17.38 -1.55
CA TRP A 115 -0.46 -18.20 -1.97
C TRP A 115 -0.66 -19.70 -1.77
N LYS A 116 -1.59 -20.11 -0.90
CA LYS A 116 -1.89 -21.53 -0.63
C LYS A 116 -2.72 -22.18 -1.73
N ASP A 117 -3.39 -21.37 -2.55
CA ASP A 117 -4.17 -21.82 -3.72
C ASP A 117 -3.87 -20.87 -4.89
N PRO A 118 -2.71 -21.04 -5.56
CA PRO A 118 -2.29 -20.17 -6.64
C PRO A 118 -3.22 -20.21 -7.86
N ASP A 119 -3.85 -21.36 -8.15
CA ASP A 119 -4.76 -21.52 -9.27
C ASP A 119 -6.09 -20.78 -9.03
N ASN A 120 -6.62 -20.82 -7.82
CA ASN A 120 -7.79 -20.02 -7.48
C ASN A 120 -7.46 -18.51 -7.52
N THR A 121 -6.27 -18.12 -7.06
CA THR A 121 -5.81 -16.73 -7.13
C THR A 121 -5.66 -16.26 -8.58
N ALA A 122 -5.16 -17.09 -9.48
CA ALA A 122 -5.10 -16.80 -10.91
C ALA A 122 -6.50 -16.52 -11.50
N ARG A 123 -7.51 -17.36 -11.14
CA ARG A 123 -8.93 -17.14 -11.53
C ARG A 123 -9.49 -15.82 -10.97
N ILE A 124 -9.12 -15.47 -9.74
CA ILE A 124 -9.52 -14.18 -9.14
C ILE A 124 -8.91 -13.00 -9.93
N ILE A 125 -7.62 -13.07 -10.25
CA ILE A 125 -6.91 -12.04 -11.03
C ILE A 125 -7.58 -11.86 -12.40
N GLU A 126 -7.87 -12.95 -13.09
CA GLU A 126 -8.59 -12.95 -14.38
C GLU A 126 -9.98 -12.31 -14.25
N ALA A 127 -10.77 -12.72 -13.25
CA ALA A 127 -12.12 -12.21 -13.04
C ALA A 127 -12.12 -10.70 -12.74
N VAL A 128 -11.18 -10.22 -11.89
CA VAL A 128 -11.03 -8.80 -11.58
C VAL A 128 -10.59 -8.02 -12.82
N ARG A 129 -9.60 -8.52 -13.60
CA ARG A 129 -9.16 -7.86 -14.85
C ARG A 129 -10.31 -7.71 -15.82
N ASN A 130 -11.09 -8.78 -16.05
CA ASN A 130 -12.22 -8.76 -16.97
C ASN A 130 -13.28 -7.73 -16.52
N SER A 131 -13.51 -7.58 -15.23
CA SER A 131 -14.47 -6.64 -14.66
C SER A 131 -14.01 -5.17 -14.77
N VAL A 132 -12.71 -4.91 -14.58
CA VAL A 132 -12.12 -3.56 -14.68
C VAL A 132 -11.94 -3.12 -16.14
N GLY A 133 -11.93 -4.03 -17.10
CA GLY A 133 -11.77 -3.77 -18.53
C GLY A 133 -10.44 -3.08 -18.84
N SER A 134 -10.46 -1.90 -19.47
CA SER A 134 -9.26 -1.10 -19.77
C SER A 134 -8.80 -0.22 -18.60
N GLY A 135 -9.49 -0.26 -17.45
CA GLY A 135 -9.09 0.48 -16.25
C GLY A 135 -7.79 -0.07 -15.66
N PHE A 136 -7.13 0.71 -14.81
CA PHE A 136 -5.88 0.29 -14.16
C PHE A 136 -6.13 -0.81 -13.12
N PHE A 137 -5.36 -1.89 -13.24
CA PHE A 137 -5.39 -3.02 -12.30
C PHE A 137 -4.00 -3.42 -11.83
N SER A 138 -3.81 -3.51 -10.52
CA SER A 138 -2.55 -3.93 -9.91
C SER A 138 -2.73 -5.04 -8.89
N VAL A 139 -1.64 -5.72 -8.58
CA VAL A 139 -1.57 -6.77 -7.56
C VAL A 139 -0.43 -6.45 -6.59
N LYS A 140 -0.76 -6.36 -5.30
CA LYS A 140 0.25 -6.21 -4.25
C LYS A 140 0.43 -7.52 -3.51
N THR A 141 1.65 -8.07 -3.56
CA THR A 141 1.93 -9.40 -3.04
C THR A 141 3.25 -9.49 -2.29
N ARG A 142 3.50 -10.65 -1.69
CA ARG A 142 4.78 -11.11 -1.14
C ARG A 142 5.47 -12.06 -2.13
N LEU A 143 6.67 -12.52 -1.80
CA LEU A 143 7.43 -13.47 -2.62
C LEU A 143 7.40 -14.88 -2.02
N GLY A 144 6.20 -15.48 -1.98
CA GLY A 144 5.94 -16.81 -1.46
C GLY A 144 5.15 -16.82 -0.14
N PHE A 145 4.62 -17.97 0.21
CA PHE A 145 3.99 -18.21 1.51
C PHE A 145 5.00 -18.72 2.54
N ASN A 146 5.57 -19.91 2.31
CA ASN A 146 6.56 -20.52 3.18
C ASN A 146 7.99 -20.19 2.75
N ASP A 147 8.27 -20.25 1.45
CA ASP A 147 9.60 -20.16 0.87
C ASP A 147 9.62 -19.27 -0.38
N PHE A 148 10.74 -18.59 -0.59
CA PHE A 148 10.95 -17.75 -1.77
C PHE A 148 10.93 -18.55 -3.09
N ASN A 149 11.34 -19.80 -3.07
CA ASN A 149 11.35 -20.68 -4.25
C ASN A 149 9.95 -20.94 -4.84
N GLU A 150 8.88 -20.64 -4.10
CA GLU A 150 7.51 -20.67 -4.61
C GLU A 150 7.25 -19.53 -5.62
N ALA A 151 7.93 -18.39 -5.45
CA ALA A 151 7.59 -17.15 -6.13
C ALA A 151 7.72 -17.18 -7.66
N PRO A 152 8.78 -17.74 -8.27
CA PRO A 152 8.93 -17.76 -9.72
C PRO A 152 7.76 -18.41 -10.45
N ALA A 153 7.36 -19.60 -10.02
CA ALA A 153 6.29 -20.35 -10.66
C ALA A 153 4.92 -19.70 -10.47
N VAL A 154 4.63 -19.26 -9.23
CA VAL A 154 3.33 -18.65 -8.88
C VAL A 154 3.15 -17.29 -9.55
N LEU A 155 4.15 -16.42 -9.55
CA LEU A 155 4.03 -15.11 -10.18
C LEU A 155 3.98 -15.19 -11.71
N LYS A 156 4.65 -16.19 -12.30
CA LYS A 156 4.48 -16.50 -13.72
C LYS A 156 3.04 -16.96 -14.03
N LEU A 157 2.46 -17.82 -13.19
CA LEU A 157 1.07 -18.25 -13.32
C LEU A 157 0.13 -17.02 -13.24
N TRP A 158 0.26 -16.18 -12.23
CA TRP A 158 -0.61 -15.02 -12.02
C TRP A 158 -0.48 -13.99 -13.13
N SER A 159 0.73 -13.72 -13.62
CA SER A 159 0.96 -12.75 -14.71
C SER A 159 0.53 -13.26 -16.08
N ASN A 160 0.40 -14.59 -16.26
CA ASN A 160 -0.17 -15.20 -17.46
C ASN A 160 -1.71 -15.30 -17.42
N ALA A 161 -2.31 -15.29 -16.23
CA ALA A 161 -3.76 -15.42 -16.09
C ALA A 161 -4.51 -14.22 -16.68
N ALA A 162 -3.95 -13.02 -16.53
CA ALA A 162 -4.52 -11.79 -17.09
C ALA A 162 -3.48 -10.69 -17.19
N GLU A 163 -3.76 -9.66 -18.00
CA GLU A 163 -2.94 -8.45 -18.07
C GLU A 163 -3.06 -7.66 -16.76
N VAL A 164 -1.99 -7.64 -15.97
CA VAL A 164 -1.84 -6.81 -14.77
C VAL A 164 -0.99 -5.60 -15.11
N ASP A 165 -1.45 -4.39 -14.78
CA ASP A 165 -0.72 -3.15 -15.10
C ASP A 165 0.48 -2.90 -14.19
N MET A 166 0.42 -3.35 -12.93
CA MET A 166 1.50 -3.20 -11.96
C MET A 166 1.50 -4.34 -10.94
N PHE A 167 2.68 -4.87 -10.65
CA PHE A 167 2.93 -5.69 -9.47
C PHE A 167 3.72 -4.91 -8.42
N THR A 168 3.24 -4.90 -7.18
CA THR A 168 4.02 -4.44 -6.02
C THR A 168 4.50 -5.64 -5.23
N LEU A 169 5.81 -5.85 -5.19
CA LEU A 169 6.46 -7.03 -4.64
C LEU A 169 7.11 -6.72 -3.29
N HIS A 170 6.52 -7.20 -2.20
CA HIS A 170 7.22 -7.20 -0.91
C HIS A 170 8.21 -8.36 -0.86
N TYR A 171 9.51 -8.07 -0.74
CA TYR A 171 10.59 -9.05 -0.94
C TYR A 171 10.60 -10.26 0.01
N ARG A 172 9.84 -10.22 1.09
CA ARG A 172 9.69 -11.33 2.05
C ARG A 172 8.53 -12.25 1.70
N THR A 173 8.64 -13.51 2.13
CA THR A 173 7.51 -14.44 2.15
C THR A 173 6.50 -14.07 3.25
N ALA A 174 5.34 -14.74 3.27
CA ALA A 174 4.37 -14.57 4.34
C ALA A 174 4.94 -15.03 5.69
N ARG A 175 5.66 -16.15 5.71
CA ARG A 175 6.26 -16.75 6.91
C ARG A 175 7.40 -15.92 7.49
N GLU A 176 8.19 -15.27 6.65
CA GLU A 176 9.25 -14.35 7.08
C GLU A 176 8.67 -13.10 7.77
N GLY A 177 7.42 -12.74 7.50
CA GLY A 177 6.72 -11.65 8.16
C GLY A 177 7.46 -10.31 8.04
N TYR A 178 8.06 -9.86 9.13
CA TYR A 178 8.87 -8.64 9.24
C TYR A 178 10.29 -8.90 9.74
N LEU A 179 10.72 -10.16 9.77
CA LEU A 179 12.08 -10.52 10.16
C LEU A 179 13.10 -9.87 9.21
N SER A 180 14.32 -9.66 9.69
CA SER A 180 15.42 -9.25 8.84
C SER A 180 15.84 -10.43 7.96
N VAL A 181 15.70 -10.27 6.64
CA VAL A 181 16.05 -11.29 5.64
C VAL A 181 16.99 -10.64 4.63
N PRO A 182 18.13 -11.26 4.32
CA PRO A 182 19.07 -10.76 3.30
C PRO A 182 18.53 -10.97 1.88
N GLY A 183 19.21 -10.41 0.90
CA GLY A 183 18.91 -10.67 -0.51
C GLY A 183 17.71 -9.93 -1.08
N ARG A 184 17.32 -8.77 -0.51
CA ARG A 184 16.17 -7.97 -1.00
C ARG A 184 16.30 -7.64 -2.49
N GLU A 185 17.44 -7.15 -2.90
CA GLU A 185 17.67 -6.69 -4.28
C GLU A 185 17.72 -7.87 -5.25
N GLU A 186 18.40 -8.94 -4.86
CA GLU A 186 18.55 -10.17 -5.63
C GLU A 186 17.19 -10.83 -5.86
N ARG A 187 16.40 -11.00 -4.79
CA ARG A 187 15.05 -11.57 -4.87
C ARG A 187 14.14 -10.78 -5.80
N LEU A 188 14.11 -9.44 -5.66
CA LEU A 188 13.27 -8.58 -6.50
C LEU A 188 13.72 -8.62 -7.98
N ARG A 189 15.03 -8.62 -8.24
CA ARG A 189 15.59 -8.72 -9.59
C ARG A 189 15.27 -10.07 -10.23
N GLU A 190 15.43 -11.15 -9.48
CA GLU A 190 15.12 -12.51 -9.95
C GLU A 190 13.66 -12.63 -10.35
N ILE A 191 12.76 -12.23 -9.45
CA ILE A 191 11.31 -12.38 -9.67
C ILE A 191 10.81 -11.55 -10.84
N LYS A 192 11.32 -10.35 -11.04
CA LYS A 192 10.96 -9.52 -12.20
C LYS A 192 11.09 -10.30 -13.52
N ASN A 193 12.10 -11.14 -13.66
CA ASN A 193 12.36 -11.91 -14.88
C ASN A 193 11.36 -13.05 -15.11
N HIS A 194 10.57 -13.42 -14.11
CA HIS A 194 9.56 -14.47 -14.21
C HIS A 194 8.14 -13.93 -14.44
N ILE A 195 7.93 -12.61 -14.31
CA ILE A 195 6.64 -11.99 -14.54
C ILE A 195 6.43 -11.78 -16.05
N ALA A 196 5.33 -12.33 -16.57
CA ALA A 196 4.98 -12.23 -17.98
C ALA A 196 4.35 -10.87 -18.33
N GLY A 197 4.36 -10.52 -19.61
CA GLY A 197 3.83 -9.25 -20.10
C GLY A 197 4.80 -8.09 -19.87
N ASN A 198 4.24 -6.89 -19.74
CA ASN A 198 5.01 -5.68 -19.48
C ASN A 198 4.35 -4.82 -18.37
N PRO A 199 4.08 -5.39 -17.18
CA PRO A 199 3.60 -4.62 -16.05
C PRO A 199 4.70 -3.71 -15.49
N LEU A 200 4.31 -2.67 -14.76
CA LEU A 200 5.23 -1.96 -13.88
C LEU A 200 5.57 -2.86 -12.68
N ILE A 201 6.84 -2.87 -12.28
CA ILE A 201 7.29 -3.63 -11.11
C ILE A 201 7.78 -2.68 -10.03
N PHE A 202 7.05 -2.66 -8.92
CA PHE A 202 7.36 -1.85 -7.74
C PHE A 202 7.90 -2.72 -6.60
N GLY A 203 9.05 -2.34 -6.04
CA GLY A 203 9.63 -2.99 -4.87
C GLY A 203 9.05 -2.47 -3.57
N ASN A 204 8.92 -3.34 -2.56
CA ASN A 204 8.41 -2.97 -1.25
C ASN A 204 9.19 -3.69 -0.14
N GLY A 205 9.33 -3.04 0.99
CA GLY A 205 9.90 -3.57 2.24
C GLY A 205 11.21 -2.91 2.65
N ASN A 206 11.27 -2.42 3.90
CA ASN A 206 12.43 -1.78 4.53
C ASN A 206 13.07 -0.65 3.69
N ILE A 207 12.28 0.27 3.24
CA ILE A 207 12.73 1.49 2.54
C ILE A 207 12.50 2.65 3.49
N GLU A 208 13.56 3.37 3.85
CA GLU A 208 13.52 4.43 4.88
C GLU A 208 13.86 5.82 4.30
N SER A 209 14.40 5.90 3.07
CA SER A 209 14.74 7.18 2.42
C SER A 209 14.50 7.17 0.91
N ALA A 210 14.42 8.36 0.31
CA ALA A 210 14.28 8.52 -1.15
C ALA A 210 15.51 7.99 -1.91
N SER A 211 16.73 8.18 -1.36
CA SER A 211 17.96 7.63 -1.94
C SER A 211 17.94 6.10 -1.94
N GLU A 212 17.51 5.48 -0.84
CA GLU A 212 17.38 4.03 -0.76
C GLU A 212 16.34 3.49 -1.74
N ALA A 213 15.21 4.19 -1.90
CA ALA A 213 14.19 3.87 -2.89
C ALA A 213 14.75 3.89 -4.32
N THR A 214 15.47 4.95 -4.67
CA THR A 214 16.10 5.12 -5.98
C THR A 214 17.20 4.07 -6.23
N ASP A 215 18.03 3.81 -5.22
CA ASP A 215 19.08 2.79 -5.32
C ASP A 215 18.51 1.39 -5.50
N LEU A 216 17.43 1.05 -4.79
CA LEU A 216 16.73 -0.20 -4.95
C LEU A 216 16.19 -0.36 -6.39
N CYS A 217 15.55 0.69 -6.94
CA CYS A 217 15.08 0.68 -8.32
C CYS A 217 16.23 0.42 -9.29
N ARG A 218 17.32 1.15 -9.15
CA ARG A 218 18.48 1.03 -10.03
C ARG A 218 19.12 -0.36 -9.93
N ARG A 219 19.35 -0.90 -8.73
CA ARG A 219 20.04 -2.17 -8.49
C ARG A 219 19.19 -3.38 -8.87
N ALA A 220 17.88 -3.35 -8.58
CA ALA A 220 16.98 -4.45 -8.93
C ALA A 220 16.26 -4.27 -10.28
N GLY A 221 16.47 -3.14 -10.97
CA GLY A 221 15.88 -2.85 -12.27
C GLY A 221 14.37 -2.63 -12.19
N LEU A 222 13.86 -2.01 -11.12
CA LEU A 222 12.43 -1.80 -10.87
C LEU A 222 11.95 -0.46 -11.45
N ASP A 223 10.65 -0.36 -11.71
CA ASP A 223 10.02 0.86 -12.20
C ASP A 223 9.72 1.85 -11.06
N GLY A 224 9.63 1.37 -9.82
CA GLY A 224 9.38 2.19 -8.65
C GLY A 224 9.41 1.42 -7.35
N THR A 225 9.03 2.09 -6.27
CA THR A 225 8.96 1.52 -4.93
C THR A 225 7.66 1.89 -4.21
N MET A 226 7.24 1.03 -3.28
CA MET A 226 6.15 1.32 -2.37
C MET A 226 6.69 1.33 -0.94
N VAL A 227 6.53 2.46 -0.25
CA VAL A 227 7.16 2.74 1.04
C VAL A 227 6.13 2.68 2.16
N GLY A 228 6.31 1.78 3.12
CA GLY A 228 5.44 1.62 4.28
C GLY A 228 5.84 2.55 5.42
N ARG A 229 6.43 1.97 6.46
CA ARG A 229 6.83 2.71 7.69
C ARG A 229 7.75 3.90 7.42
N GLY A 230 8.64 3.77 6.43
CA GLY A 230 9.54 4.85 6.03
C GLY A 230 8.80 6.11 5.55
N PHE A 231 7.63 5.98 4.89
CA PHE A 231 6.80 7.13 4.53
C PHE A 231 6.33 7.91 5.77
N TRP A 232 5.93 7.25 6.84
CA TRP A 232 5.48 7.93 8.05
C TRP A 232 6.62 8.57 8.85
N ARG A 233 7.84 8.04 8.70
CA ARG A 233 9.07 8.61 9.27
C ARG A 233 9.68 9.71 8.41
N ASP A 234 9.35 9.71 7.13
CA ASP A 234 9.70 10.77 6.18
C ASP A 234 8.51 11.07 5.26
N PRO A 235 7.50 11.82 5.75
CA PRO A 235 6.26 12.06 5.00
C PRO A 235 6.46 12.80 3.67
N PHE A 236 7.56 13.50 3.51
CA PHE A 236 7.91 14.22 2.28
C PHE A 236 8.82 13.41 1.34
N ILE A 237 9.04 12.12 1.61
CA ILE A 237 9.92 11.25 0.82
C ILE A 237 9.59 11.25 -0.68
N ALA A 238 8.30 11.18 -1.04
CA ALA A 238 7.85 11.27 -2.41
C ALA A 238 8.05 12.68 -2.99
N VAL A 239 7.67 13.72 -2.25
CA VAL A 239 7.78 15.12 -2.68
C VAL A 239 9.22 15.48 -3.03
N ARG A 240 10.19 15.11 -2.19
CA ARG A 240 11.61 15.36 -2.45
C ARG A 240 12.15 14.69 -3.70
N HIS A 241 11.52 13.62 -4.13
CA HIS A 241 11.97 12.87 -5.31
C HIS A 241 11.41 13.39 -6.63
N PHE A 242 10.14 13.88 -6.63
CA PHE A 242 9.42 14.12 -7.88
C PHE A 242 9.21 15.58 -8.23
N ASP A 243 9.28 16.45 -7.27
CA ASP A 243 8.92 17.85 -7.43
C ASP A 243 10.16 18.70 -7.19
N ALA A 244 10.88 19.02 -8.27
CA ALA A 244 12.12 19.79 -8.21
C ALA A 244 11.88 21.18 -7.60
N GLU A 245 10.71 21.80 -7.82
CA GLU A 245 10.35 23.10 -7.25
C GLU A 245 10.08 22.95 -5.75
N ARG A 246 9.27 21.96 -5.36
CA ARG A 246 8.95 21.69 -3.95
C ARG A 246 10.05 20.94 -3.21
N SER A 247 10.97 20.28 -3.91
CA SER A 247 12.08 19.54 -3.31
C SER A 247 13.04 20.46 -2.56
N SER A 248 13.30 21.66 -3.08
CA SER A 248 14.14 22.66 -2.42
C SER A 248 13.50 23.24 -1.15
N GLU A 249 12.17 23.23 -1.07
CA GLU A 249 11.39 23.73 0.07
C GLU A 249 10.94 22.59 1.01
N ALA A 250 11.09 21.34 0.59
CA ALA A 250 10.70 20.19 1.39
C ALA A 250 11.58 20.08 2.65
N PRO A 251 10.98 19.99 3.85
CA PRO A 251 11.73 19.89 5.09
C PRO A 251 12.55 18.59 5.12
N ASP A 252 13.64 18.58 5.90
CA ASP A 252 14.34 17.34 6.22
C ASP A 252 13.39 16.33 6.91
N ALA A 253 13.79 15.05 7.00
CA ALA A 253 12.92 14.00 7.52
C ALA A 253 12.41 14.27 8.94
N LYS A 254 13.24 14.84 9.83
CA LYS A 254 12.85 15.15 11.22
C LYS A 254 11.85 16.30 11.27
N SER A 255 12.11 17.36 10.53
CA SER A 255 11.19 18.50 10.40
C SER A 255 9.88 18.10 9.72
N ALA A 256 9.93 17.19 8.75
CA ALA A 256 8.76 16.61 8.09
C ALA A 256 7.88 15.81 9.06
N GLN A 257 8.48 14.99 9.92
CA GLN A 257 7.79 14.26 10.99
C GLN A 257 7.05 15.21 11.94
N LEU A 258 7.76 16.24 12.40
CA LEU A 258 7.19 17.25 13.32
C LEU A 258 6.04 18.00 12.65
N ARG A 259 6.20 18.41 11.38
CA ARG A 259 5.16 19.12 10.63
C ARG A 259 3.91 18.26 10.46
N LEU A 260 4.06 16.97 10.10
CA LEU A 260 2.93 16.04 10.03
C LEU A 260 2.28 15.87 11.40
N TRP A 261 3.08 15.64 12.45
CA TRP A 261 2.56 15.44 13.80
C TRP A 261 1.79 16.65 14.32
N GLN A 262 2.34 17.85 14.19
CA GLN A 262 1.68 19.11 14.59
C GLN A 262 0.33 19.30 13.88
N ALA A 263 0.24 18.96 12.59
CA ALA A 263 -1.02 19.03 11.87
C ALA A 263 -2.04 17.98 12.37
N LEU A 264 -1.58 16.77 12.73
CA LEU A 264 -2.41 15.72 13.30
C LEU A 264 -2.89 16.06 14.72
N GLU A 265 -2.08 16.71 15.54
CA GLU A 265 -2.47 17.15 16.89
C GLU A 265 -3.61 18.19 16.90
N GLN A 266 -3.82 18.91 15.81
CA GLN A 266 -4.94 19.83 15.66
C GLN A 266 -6.28 19.09 15.42
N LEU A 267 -6.24 17.79 15.10
CA LEU A 267 -7.45 17.01 14.91
C LEU A 267 -8.18 16.77 16.24
N PRO A 268 -9.47 17.04 16.32
CA PRO A 268 -10.21 16.82 17.56
C PRO A 268 -10.27 15.35 17.94
N TYR A 269 -9.93 15.01 19.18
CA TYR A 269 -10.15 13.68 19.73
C TYR A 269 -11.65 13.41 19.79
N GLY A 270 -12.13 12.30 19.19
CA GLY A 270 -13.53 11.97 19.15
C GLY A 270 -13.81 10.68 18.37
N LYS A 271 -14.97 10.58 17.74
CA LYS A 271 -15.45 9.37 17.04
C LYS A 271 -14.46 8.78 16.02
N ASN A 272 -13.61 9.60 15.41
CA ASN A 272 -12.67 9.19 14.35
C ASN A 272 -11.20 9.18 14.79
N TRP A 273 -10.89 9.59 16.02
CA TRP A 273 -9.53 9.74 16.52
C TRP A 273 -9.46 9.39 18.01
N SER A 274 -9.12 8.15 18.33
CA SER A 274 -8.97 7.69 19.71
C SER A 274 -7.55 7.93 20.23
N ILE A 275 -7.40 7.98 21.56
CA ILE A 275 -6.07 8.09 22.18
C ILE A 275 -5.17 6.90 21.80
N GLY A 276 -5.73 5.69 21.67
CA GLY A 276 -4.99 4.52 21.20
C GLY A 276 -4.44 4.70 19.79
N SER A 277 -5.26 5.27 18.88
CA SER A 277 -4.83 5.61 17.52
C SER A 277 -3.75 6.68 17.50
N ALA A 278 -3.85 7.68 18.39
CA ALA A 278 -2.84 8.73 18.51
C ALA A 278 -1.51 8.16 19.01
N ILE A 279 -1.52 7.24 20.00
CA ILE A 279 -0.31 6.55 20.49
C ILE A 279 0.35 5.74 19.37
N GLU A 280 -0.45 5.01 18.60
CA GLU A 280 0.05 4.19 17.49
C GLU A 280 0.72 5.07 16.43
N LEU A 281 0.07 6.16 16.01
CA LEU A 281 0.61 7.10 15.04
C LEU A 281 1.83 7.86 15.56
N ALA A 282 1.81 8.38 16.79
CA ALA A 282 2.97 9.04 17.39
C ALA A 282 4.16 8.07 17.43
N SER A 283 3.93 6.81 17.82
CA SER A 283 4.97 5.78 17.85
C SER A 283 5.51 5.46 16.46
N LEU A 284 4.68 5.51 15.43
CA LEU A 284 5.07 5.25 14.04
C LEU A 284 5.85 6.42 13.45
N ILE A 285 5.37 7.66 13.64
CA ILE A 285 5.93 8.87 13.05
C ILE A 285 7.18 9.32 13.80
N LEU A 286 7.08 9.49 15.12
CA LEU A 286 8.11 10.09 15.96
C LEU A 286 8.99 9.08 16.70
N GLY A 287 8.55 7.80 16.71
CA GLY A 287 9.19 6.73 17.47
C GLY A 287 8.49 6.44 18.80
N SER A 288 8.54 5.17 19.21
CA SER A 288 7.83 4.68 20.42
C SER A 288 8.35 5.28 21.74
N ASN A 289 9.54 5.84 21.73
CA ASN A 289 10.22 6.47 22.86
C ASN A 289 10.19 8.01 22.82
N SER A 290 9.51 8.61 21.82
CA SER A 290 9.32 10.07 21.76
C SER A 290 8.54 10.59 22.98
N ASP A 291 8.74 11.86 23.31
CA ASP A 291 8.06 12.48 24.46
C ASP A 291 6.55 12.52 24.23
N GLU A 292 6.12 12.76 22.99
CA GLU A 292 4.72 12.74 22.57
C GLU A 292 4.07 11.36 22.77
N ALA A 293 4.74 10.28 22.33
CA ALA A 293 4.24 8.92 22.51
C ALA A 293 4.16 8.54 24.00
N LYS A 294 5.13 8.93 24.83
CA LYS A 294 5.11 8.74 26.28
C LYS A 294 3.98 9.52 26.95
N LYS A 295 3.80 10.81 26.59
CA LYS A 295 2.73 11.66 27.10
C LYS A 295 1.35 11.05 26.81
N LEU A 296 1.10 10.60 25.58
CA LEU A 296 -0.16 9.97 25.20
C LEU A 296 -0.41 8.66 25.96
N LYS A 297 0.62 7.81 26.14
CA LYS A 297 0.53 6.57 26.93
C LYS A 297 0.17 6.87 28.39
N SER A 298 0.77 7.89 28.99
CA SER A 298 0.47 8.34 30.34
C SER A 298 -0.97 8.84 30.47
N GLN A 299 -1.47 9.62 29.51
CA GLN A 299 -2.87 10.06 29.47
C GLN A 299 -3.86 8.90 29.32
N ALA A 300 -3.49 7.84 28.57
CA ALA A 300 -4.34 6.67 28.39
C ALA A 300 -4.41 5.80 29.67
N ALA A 301 -3.31 5.75 30.45
CA ALA A 301 -3.25 5.00 31.70
C ALA A 301 -4.06 5.64 32.86
N ASN A 302 -4.36 6.94 32.76
CA ASN A 302 -5.09 7.71 33.77
C ASN A 302 -6.61 7.81 33.47
N LYS A 303 -7.10 7.11 32.45
CA LYS A 303 -8.53 6.95 32.07
C LYS A 303 -9.00 5.51 32.36
#